data_92e5804d0e51f07c4966192ff068aad2
#
_entry.id   92e5804d0e51f07c4966192ff068aad2
#
_cell.length_a   1.000
_cell.length_b   1.000
_cell.length_c   1.000
_cell.angle_alpha   90.00
_cell.angle_beta   90.00
_cell.angle_gamma   90.00
#
_symmetry.space_group_name_H-M   'P 1'
#
loop_
_entity.id
_entity.type
_entity.pdbx_description
1 polymer ?
#
loop_
_entity_poly.entity_id
_entity_poly.type
_entity_poly.pdbx_seq_one_letter_code
_entity_poly.pdbx_strand_id
1 'polypeptide(L)'
;MLKEKTLTWFGVPFIKFPHDLIFYQKIIFETKPDLIIETGTKHGGTTLFLAHMLDLVSNGRIITIELNPGRKLKFYHPRITQFIG
;
A
#
# COMPACT_ATOMS: atom_id res chain seq x y z
N MET A 1 18.62 -12.08 16.49
CA MET A 1 18.40 -11.80 15.30
C MET A 1 17.00 -11.64 15.04
N LEU A 2 16.72 -11.05 14.09
CA LEU A 2 15.44 -10.70 13.84
C LEU A 2 14.73 -11.70 13.10
N LYS A 3 14.79 -12.84 13.29
CA LYS A 3 14.24 -13.78 12.55
C LYS A 3 12.88 -13.47 12.24
N GLU A 4 12.36 -13.81 11.32
CA GLU A 4 11.07 -13.69 10.90
C GLU A 4 10.32 -12.55 11.39
N LYS A 5 10.92 -11.45 11.68
CA LYS A 5 10.20 -10.30 12.00
C LYS A 5 9.46 -9.83 10.82
N THR A 6 8.19 -9.66 10.95
CA THR A 6 7.36 -9.10 9.89
C THR A 6 7.67 -7.62 9.79
N LEU A 7 7.99 -7.17 8.60
CA LEU A 7 8.16 -5.75 8.37
C LEU A 7 6.80 -5.09 8.39
N THR A 8 6.74 -3.88 8.92
CA THR A 8 5.49 -3.13 8.97
C THR A 8 5.71 -1.71 8.45
N TRP A 9 4.64 -1.12 7.95
CA TRP A 9 4.60 0.29 7.62
C TRP A 9 3.57 0.90 8.55
N PHE A 10 4.03 1.67 9.50
CA PHE A 10 3.18 2.24 10.55
C PHE A 10 2.32 1.17 11.20
N GLY A 11 2.94 0.06 11.53
CA GLY A 11 2.26 -1.03 12.23
C GLY A 11 1.47 -1.98 11.35
N VAL A 12 1.37 -1.71 10.05
CA VAL A 12 0.62 -2.57 9.14
C VAL A 12 1.60 -3.47 8.40
N PRO A 13 1.47 -4.79 8.51
CA PRO A 13 2.44 -5.70 7.89
C PRO A 13 2.49 -5.57 6.38
N PHE A 14 3.69 -5.69 5.82
CA PHE A 14 3.86 -5.75 4.39
C PHE A 14 4.95 -6.77 4.05
N ILE A 15 4.96 -7.23 2.81
CA ILE A 15 5.86 -8.29 2.39
C ILE A 15 6.78 -7.92 1.25
N LYS A 16 6.92 -6.65 0.95
CA LYS A 16 7.85 -6.19 -0.07
C LYS A 16 9.20 -5.92 0.57
N PHE A 17 10.27 -6.03 -0.21
CA PHE A 17 11.57 -5.63 0.27
C PHE A 17 11.64 -4.10 0.33
N PRO A 18 12.39 -3.56 1.28
CA PRO A 18 12.47 -2.10 1.43
C PRO A 18 12.89 -1.37 0.16
N HIS A 19 13.79 -1.93 -0.64
CA HIS A 19 14.22 -1.25 -1.86
C HIS A 19 13.10 -1.19 -2.90
N ASP A 20 12.12 -2.10 -2.84
CA ASP A 20 10.97 -2.00 -3.71
C ASP A 20 10.14 -0.77 -3.36
N LEU A 21 10.07 -0.45 -2.06
CA LEU A 21 9.32 0.72 -1.62
C LEU A 21 10.00 2.00 -2.08
N ILE A 22 11.32 2.03 -2.05
CA ILE A 22 12.07 3.18 -2.55
C ILE A 22 11.79 3.39 -4.04
N PHE A 23 11.74 2.29 -4.79
CA PHE A 23 11.46 2.36 -6.21
C PHE A 23 10.03 2.89 -6.46
N TYR A 24 9.06 2.42 -5.67
CA TYR A 24 7.69 2.89 -5.80
C TYR A 24 7.58 4.39 -5.52
N GLN A 25 8.27 4.88 -4.47
CA GLN A 25 8.17 6.31 -4.19
C GLN A 25 8.77 7.14 -5.33
N LYS A 26 9.83 6.65 -5.96
CA LYS A 26 10.42 7.34 -7.08
C LYS A 26 9.43 7.47 -8.23
N ILE A 27 8.76 6.37 -8.57
CA ILE A 27 7.77 6.38 -9.63
C ILE A 27 6.64 7.36 -9.31
N ILE A 28 6.14 7.33 -8.07
CA ILE A 28 5.06 8.21 -7.66
C ILE A 28 5.49 9.67 -7.72
N PHE A 29 6.70 9.96 -7.25
CA PHE A 29 7.23 11.31 -7.30
C PHE A 29 7.33 11.81 -8.74
N GLU A 30 7.79 10.95 -9.65
CA GLU A 30 8.00 11.35 -11.04
C GLU A 30 6.70 11.44 -11.84
N THR A 31 5.73 10.57 -11.55
CA THR A 31 4.52 10.50 -12.38
C THR A 31 3.32 11.18 -11.75
N LYS A 32 3.29 11.30 -10.41
CA LYS A 32 2.15 11.85 -9.69
C LYS A 32 0.84 11.28 -10.21
N PRO A 33 0.65 9.96 -10.10
CA PRO A 33 -0.48 9.28 -10.76
C PRO A 33 -1.81 9.72 -10.17
N ASP A 34 -2.85 9.69 -11.00
CA ASP A 34 -4.20 9.95 -10.53
C ASP A 34 -4.81 8.71 -9.92
N LEU A 35 -4.39 7.54 -10.34
CA LEU A 35 -4.97 6.29 -9.89
C LEU A 35 -3.90 5.20 -9.86
N ILE A 36 -3.86 4.46 -8.76
CA ILE A 36 -3.05 3.26 -8.64
C ILE A 36 -4.01 2.10 -8.44
N ILE A 37 -3.81 1.02 -9.19
CA ILE A 37 -4.59 -0.19 -9.01
C ILE A 37 -3.64 -1.25 -8.49
N GLU A 38 -4.01 -1.83 -7.35
CA GLU A 38 -3.22 -2.88 -6.73
C GLU A 38 -4.02 -4.17 -6.70
N THR A 39 -3.42 -5.28 -7.10
CA THR A 39 -4.05 -6.59 -6.95
C THR A 39 -3.34 -7.31 -5.80
N GLY A 40 -4.14 -7.87 -4.88
CA GLY A 40 -3.57 -8.53 -3.71
C GLY A 40 -3.22 -7.56 -2.61
N THR A 41 -4.22 -7.08 -1.90
CA THR A 41 -4.02 -6.17 -0.77
C THR A 41 -3.14 -6.79 0.30
N LYS A 42 -3.26 -8.10 0.50
CA LYS A 42 -2.56 -8.81 1.56
C LYS A 42 -2.91 -8.19 2.91
N HIS A 43 -1.90 -7.82 3.70
CA HIS A 43 -2.15 -7.20 5.00
C HIS A 43 -2.31 -5.68 4.93
N GLY A 44 -2.06 -5.10 3.78
CA GLY A 44 -2.32 -3.68 3.56
C GLY A 44 -1.15 -2.74 3.78
N GLY A 45 0.01 -3.27 4.19
CA GLY A 45 1.16 -2.40 4.45
C GLY A 45 1.65 -1.66 3.21
N THR A 46 1.74 -2.35 2.08
CA THR A 46 2.13 -1.70 0.83
C THR A 46 1.07 -0.71 0.40
N THR A 47 -0.21 -1.06 0.56
CA THR A 47 -1.32 -0.17 0.21
C THR A 47 -1.23 1.13 1.01
N LEU A 48 -0.98 1.03 2.31
CA LEU A 48 -0.86 2.22 3.16
C LEU A 48 0.36 3.04 2.77
N PHE A 49 1.49 2.38 2.49
CA PHE A 49 2.68 3.08 2.03
C PHE A 49 2.38 3.89 0.77
N LEU A 50 1.72 3.27 -0.22
CA LEU A 50 1.39 3.96 -1.46
C LEU A 50 0.48 5.15 -1.19
N ALA A 51 -0.50 4.98 -0.30
CA ALA A 51 -1.40 6.08 0.04
C ALA A 51 -0.63 7.25 0.68
N HIS A 52 0.32 6.95 1.55
CA HIS A 52 1.14 7.98 2.16
C HIS A 52 2.02 8.69 1.12
N MET A 53 2.53 7.96 0.13
CA MET A 53 3.28 8.59 -0.94
C MET A 53 2.38 9.51 -1.76
N LEU A 54 1.14 9.09 -2.02
CA LEU A 54 0.18 9.95 -2.71
C LEU A 54 -0.15 11.19 -1.89
N ASP A 55 -0.23 11.05 -0.55
CA ASP A 55 -0.42 12.21 0.31
C ASP A 55 0.72 13.22 0.11
N LEU A 56 1.94 12.73 0.03
CA LEU A 56 3.10 13.60 -0.11
C LEU A 56 3.11 14.35 -1.44
N VAL A 57 2.60 13.76 -2.50
CA VAL A 57 2.48 14.45 -3.80
C VAL A 57 1.12 15.13 -3.97
N SER A 58 0.25 15.02 -2.97
CA SER A 58 -1.06 15.68 -2.94
C SER A 58 -1.95 15.33 -4.13
N ASN A 59 -1.90 14.09 -4.57
CA ASN A 59 -2.68 13.70 -5.74
C ASN A 59 -2.90 12.19 -5.75
N GLY A 60 -4.02 11.75 -6.30
CA GLY A 60 -4.25 10.37 -6.62
C GLY A 60 -5.00 9.58 -5.56
N ARG A 61 -5.36 8.38 -5.95
CA ARG A 61 -6.06 7.44 -5.07
C ARG A 61 -5.68 6.02 -5.48
N ILE A 62 -6.04 5.07 -4.62
CA ILE A 62 -5.71 3.66 -4.83
C ILE A 62 -6.98 2.84 -4.80
N ILE A 63 -7.10 1.94 -5.77
CA ILE A 63 -8.09 0.89 -5.73
C ILE A 63 -7.31 -0.40 -5.51
N THR A 64 -7.58 -1.10 -4.42
CA THR A 64 -6.90 -2.34 -4.12
C THR A 64 -7.92 -3.49 -4.11
N ILE A 65 -7.54 -4.62 -4.69
CA ILE A 65 -8.43 -5.74 -4.88
C ILE A 65 -7.88 -6.94 -4.14
N GLU A 66 -8.71 -7.56 -3.33
CA GLU A 66 -8.30 -8.71 -2.54
C GLU A 66 -9.32 -9.82 -2.69
N LEU A 67 -8.86 -11.04 -2.98
CA LEU A 67 -9.77 -12.16 -3.15
C LEU A 67 -10.10 -12.86 -1.84
N ASN A 68 -9.29 -12.68 -0.81
CA ASN A 68 -9.51 -13.30 0.47
C ASN A 68 -10.31 -12.37 1.38
N PRO A 69 -11.56 -12.71 1.72
CA PRO A 69 -12.37 -11.82 2.56
C PRO A 69 -11.80 -11.63 3.97
N GLY A 70 -10.92 -12.53 4.41
CA GLY A 70 -10.25 -12.37 5.69
C GLY A 70 -9.21 -11.26 5.70
N ARG A 71 -8.94 -10.65 4.56
CA ARG A 71 -7.95 -9.58 4.44
C ARG A 71 -8.56 -8.22 4.19
N LYS A 72 -9.76 -8.01 4.69
CA LYS A 72 -10.33 -6.68 4.67
C LYS A 72 -9.45 -5.75 5.49
N LEU A 73 -9.17 -4.58 4.96
CA LEU A 73 -8.32 -3.61 5.64
C LEU A 73 -8.94 -3.21 6.96
N LYS A 74 -8.08 -3.09 7.98
CA LYS A 74 -8.50 -2.77 9.34
C LYS A 74 -8.20 -1.32 9.69
N PHE A 75 -7.90 -0.50 8.70
CA PHE A 75 -7.66 0.91 8.89
C PHE A 75 -8.34 1.67 7.78
N TYR A 76 -8.51 2.96 7.97
CA TYR A 76 -9.13 3.82 6.98
C TYR A 76 -8.12 4.82 6.44
N HIS A 77 -8.16 5.06 5.14
CA HIS A 77 -7.43 6.14 4.52
C HIS A 77 -8.27 6.67 3.35
N PRO A 78 -8.44 7.99 3.26
CA PRO A 78 -9.36 8.54 2.26
C PRO A 78 -8.96 8.27 0.81
N ARG A 79 -7.70 7.96 0.56
CA ARG A 79 -7.25 7.67 -0.81
C ARG A 79 -7.38 6.21 -1.18
N ILE A 80 -7.82 5.34 -0.26
CA ILE A 80 -7.87 3.90 -0.51
C ILE A 80 -9.31 3.43 -0.60
N THR A 81 -9.60 2.66 -1.66
CA THR A 81 -10.85 1.92 -1.78
C THR A 81 -10.48 0.46 -1.99
N GLN A 82 -10.98 -0.41 -1.12
CA GLN A 82 -10.72 -1.84 -1.25
C GLN A 82 -11.96 -2.56 -1.76
N PHE A 83 -11.75 -3.44 -2.72
CA PHE A 83 -12.78 -4.35 -3.19
C PHE A 83 -12.37 -5.76 -2.80
N ILE A 84 -13.30 -6.49 -2.20
CA ILE A 84 -13.11 -7.90 -1.86
C ILE A 84 -13.88 -8.68 -2.89
N GLY A 85 -13.20 -9.53 -3.60
CA GLY A 85 -13.84 -10.25 -4.69
C GLY A 85 -13.96 -11.75 -4.46
#